data_4b89cfb20b6604cd02229290d073ef77
#
_entry.id   4b89cfb20b6604cd02229290d073ef77
#
_cell.length_a   1.000
_cell.length_b   1.000
_cell.length_c   1.000
_cell.angle_alpha   90.00
_cell.angle_beta   90.00
_cell.angle_gamma   90.00
#
_symmetry.space_group_name_H-M   'P 1'
#
loop_
_entity.id
_entity.type
_entity.pdbx_description
1 polymer ?
#
loop_
_entity_poly.entity_id
_entity_poly.type
_entity_poly.pdbx_seq_one_letter_code
_entity_poly.pdbx_strand_id
1 'polypeptide(L)'
;MFRSIIYSQISIFLIWGFFQQVHAQDYPEVDLEFRTSFQIQTQDAEYDAKTLKFDDGKEQTRLGFRLDQGNVNVRGGLGEAFSYRLRLSLDANLDESGHADGTQSSLEYFFVEYRVGTDLDLKIGKQFVLQGGREGMNNGLDVYRYSIQGERIQDLYEVGLGLIQEFRFRGNEVPQYGVLQLVNQPQGNGKSDQNLGYNAAWYGVLGSGLLEPTLQVGFFPKKSEKPVDSCSDLKCLVPEQLISAGTRLNFAEAYLDLDLIHGSYYGISPANKSIEREASTVALEYRIDPKTKPVQSPIPFAKWTYDMVSESRLNSAFLDYRNEISAGFEVYPTTDERLRIHALGAFQNWKVNAGAFNQYLLNMGLSARF
;
A
#
# COMPACT_ATOMS: atom_id res chain seq x y z
N MET A 1 -9.14 30.72 28.19
CA MET A 1 -10.51 30.32 27.80
C MET A 1 -11.09 31.12 26.63
N PHE A 2 -10.88 32.44 26.52
CA PHE A 2 -11.42 33.26 25.42
C PHE A 2 -10.73 33.05 24.06
N ARG A 3 -9.47 32.62 23.98
CA ARG A 3 -8.77 32.41 22.69
C ARG A 3 -9.25 31.12 21.95
N SER A 4 -9.65 30.07 22.65
CA SER A 4 -10.14 28.86 22.02
C SER A 4 -11.50 29.00 21.34
N ILE A 5 -12.35 29.92 21.83
CA ILE A 5 -13.68 30.19 21.28
C ILE A 5 -13.58 30.96 19.95
N ILE A 6 -12.61 31.87 19.82
CA ILE A 6 -12.41 32.65 18.59
C ILE A 6 -11.91 31.75 17.45
N TYR A 7 -10.99 30.84 17.72
CA TYR A 7 -10.50 29.93 16.68
C TYR A 7 -11.56 28.94 16.19
N SER A 8 -12.44 28.45 17.08
CA SER A 8 -13.54 27.58 16.67
C SER A 8 -14.60 28.29 15.81
N GLN A 9 -14.87 29.58 16.10
CA GLN A 9 -15.83 30.36 15.32
C GLN A 9 -15.28 30.76 13.95
N ILE A 10 -13.99 31.09 13.85
CA ILE A 10 -13.35 31.40 12.56
C ILE A 10 -13.31 30.15 11.66
N SER A 11 -13.03 28.98 12.23
CA SER A 11 -13.06 27.73 11.48
C SER A 11 -14.46 27.37 10.96
N ILE A 12 -15.50 27.60 11.76
CA ILE A 12 -16.90 27.38 11.37
C ILE A 12 -17.35 28.39 10.30
N PHE A 13 -16.95 29.67 10.41
CA PHE A 13 -17.28 30.69 9.41
C PHE A 13 -16.53 30.46 8.08
N LEU A 14 -15.30 30.01 8.11
CA LEU A 14 -14.57 29.66 6.90
C LEU A 14 -15.20 28.44 6.21
N ILE A 15 -15.61 27.42 6.98
CA ILE A 15 -16.31 26.26 6.45
C ILE A 15 -17.68 26.65 5.90
N TRP A 16 -18.44 27.50 6.61
CA TRP A 16 -19.79 27.92 6.18
C TRP A 16 -19.76 28.87 4.98
N GLY A 17 -18.78 29.81 4.93
CA GLY A 17 -18.55 30.68 3.78
C GLY A 17 -18.13 29.91 2.52
N PHE A 18 -17.40 28.84 2.68
CA PHE A 18 -17.04 27.92 1.60
C PHE A 18 -18.27 27.19 1.03
N PHE A 19 -19.17 26.71 1.88
CA PHE A 19 -20.37 25.99 1.44
C PHE A 19 -21.40 26.86 0.72
N GLN A 20 -21.43 28.18 0.93
CA GLN A 20 -22.37 29.06 0.25
C GLN A 20 -21.97 29.47 -1.17
N GLN A 21 -20.67 29.34 -1.53
CA GLN A 21 -20.20 29.68 -2.88
C GLN A 21 -20.04 28.47 -3.80
N VAL A 22 -20.17 27.27 -3.27
CA VAL A 22 -20.03 26.04 -4.06
C VAL A 22 -21.39 25.67 -4.64
N HIS A 23 -21.67 26.15 -5.83
CA HIS A 23 -22.61 25.44 -6.70
C HIS A 23 -21.91 24.14 -7.07
N ALA A 24 -22.18 23.08 -6.32
CA ALA A 24 -21.71 21.73 -6.66
C ALA A 24 -22.34 21.35 -8.01
N GLN A 25 -21.59 21.55 -9.09
CA GLN A 25 -21.99 21.14 -10.43
C GLN A 25 -21.85 19.64 -10.63
N ASP A 26 -21.05 18.97 -9.78
CA ASP A 26 -20.82 17.54 -9.89
C ASP A 26 -21.30 16.82 -8.61
N TYR A 27 -22.24 15.91 -8.78
CA TYR A 27 -22.61 14.98 -7.71
C TYR A 27 -21.37 14.15 -7.33
N PRO A 28 -21.17 13.87 -6.02
CA PRO A 28 -20.11 13.00 -5.62
C PRO A 28 -20.26 11.62 -6.26
N GLU A 29 -19.19 11.13 -6.87
CA GLU A 29 -19.12 9.76 -7.32
C GLU A 29 -18.80 8.86 -6.14
N VAL A 30 -19.58 7.79 -5.98
CA VAL A 30 -19.39 6.80 -4.94
C VAL A 30 -19.14 5.46 -5.60
N ASP A 31 -17.96 4.90 -5.35
CA ASP A 31 -17.59 3.57 -5.82
C ASP A 31 -17.50 2.61 -4.62
N LEU A 32 -18.06 1.43 -4.76
CA LEU A 32 -17.91 0.33 -3.82
C LEU A 32 -16.97 -0.72 -4.42
N GLU A 33 -15.94 -1.09 -3.69
CA GLU A 33 -14.96 -2.09 -4.12
C GLU A 33 -14.94 -3.25 -3.14
N PHE A 34 -15.05 -4.48 -3.65
CA PHE A 34 -15.01 -5.69 -2.85
C PHE A 34 -14.09 -6.72 -3.47
N ARG A 35 -13.35 -7.44 -2.61
CA ARG A 35 -12.67 -8.67 -2.98
C ARG A 35 -12.91 -9.71 -1.89
N THR A 36 -13.48 -10.83 -2.28
CA THR A 36 -13.66 -12.00 -1.41
C THR A 36 -12.94 -13.18 -2.02
N SER A 37 -12.40 -14.05 -1.18
CA SER A 37 -11.76 -15.27 -1.64
C SER A 37 -12.05 -16.46 -0.74
N PHE A 38 -11.94 -17.64 -1.32
CA PHE A 38 -11.75 -18.89 -0.62
C PHE A 38 -10.26 -19.25 -0.70
N GLN A 39 -9.66 -19.50 0.44
CA GLN A 39 -8.23 -19.80 0.54
C GLN A 39 -8.00 -21.17 1.16
N ILE A 40 -7.04 -21.90 0.60
CA ILE A 40 -6.43 -23.08 1.19
C ILE A 40 -4.95 -22.75 1.34
N GLN A 41 -4.47 -22.78 2.57
CA GLN A 41 -3.07 -22.53 2.90
C GLN A 41 -2.53 -23.73 3.66
N THR A 42 -1.47 -24.34 3.13
CA THR A 42 -0.75 -25.43 3.78
C THR A 42 0.69 -25.00 4.07
N GLN A 43 1.17 -25.30 5.25
CA GLN A 43 2.52 -24.97 5.70
C GLN A 43 3.17 -26.21 6.28
N ASP A 44 4.42 -26.51 5.88
CA ASP A 44 5.15 -27.73 6.26
C ASP A 44 5.54 -27.78 7.74
N ALA A 45 5.64 -26.61 8.39
CA ALA A 45 6.01 -26.51 9.79
C ALA A 45 5.23 -25.38 10.47
N GLU A 46 4.89 -25.57 11.73
CA GLU A 46 4.31 -24.52 12.55
C GLU A 46 5.41 -23.61 13.10
N TYR A 47 5.42 -22.34 12.65
CA TYR A 47 6.28 -21.34 13.24
C TYR A 47 5.54 -20.67 14.41
N ASP A 48 5.98 -20.92 15.62
CA ASP A 48 5.50 -20.17 16.80
C ASP A 48 6.31 -18.88 16.93
N ALA A 49 5.72 -17.78 16.52
CA ALA A 49 6.34 -16.45 16.61
C ALA A 49 6.65 -16.02 18.07
N LYS A 50 5.99 -16.62 19.06
CA LYS A 50 6.24 -16.30 20.48
C LYS A 50 7.48 -17.00 21.01
N THR A 51 7.69 -18.23 20.62
CA THR A 51 8.85 -19.04 21.07
C THR A 51 10.01 -19.01 20.11
N LEU A 52 9.82 -18.42 18.91
CA LEU A 52 10.79 -18.42 17.81
C LEU A 52 11.27 -19.84 17.45
N LYS A 53 10.41 -20.82 17.58
CA LYS A 53 10.71 -22.23 17.29
C LYS A 53 9.75 -22.77 16.25
N PHE A 54 10.25 -23.71 15.45
CA PHE A 54 9.42 -24.56 14.61
C PHE A 54 9.03 -25.79 15.39
N ASP A 55 7.75 -26.12 15.35
CA ASP A 55 7.26 -27.44 15.73
C ASP A 55 7.44 -28.37 14.52
N ASP A 56 8.61 -28.97 14.42
CA ASP A 56 8.96 -29.88 13.34
C ASP A 56 7.98 -31.06 13.30
N GLY A 57 7.23 -31.14 12.24
CA GLY A 57 6.39 -32.30 11.92
C GLY A 57 4.88 -32.06 12.02
N LYS A 58 4.41 -30.85 12.26
CA LYS A 58 2.98 -30.52 12.15
C LYS A 58 2.72 -29.68 10.90
N GLU A 59 2.29 -30.36 9.85
CA GLU A 59 1.66 -29.71 8.71
C GLU A 59 0.37 -29.01 9.17
N GLN A 60 0.25 -27.71 8.92
CA GLN A 60 -0.97 -26.96 9.17
C GLN A 60 -1.67 -26.64 7.86
N THR A 61 -2.91 -27.05 7.76
CA THR A 61 -3.78 -26.63 6.65
C THR A 61 -4.88 -25.75 7.21
N ARG A 62 -4.97 -24.53 6.67
CA ARG A 62 -6.04 -23.59 6.94
C ARG A 62 -6.89 -23.43 5.69
N LEU A 63 -8.18 -23.46 5.84
CA LEU A 63 -9.12 -23.22 4.75
C LEU A 63 -10.25 -22.32 5.24
N GLY A 64 -10.72 -21.44 4.37
CA GLY A 64 -11.83 -20.55 4.73
C GLY A 64 -12.12 -19.49 3.69
N PHE A 65 -13.26 -18.85 3.89
CA PHE A 65 -13.64 -17.66 3.15
C PHE A 65 -13.10 -16.42 3.84
N ARG A 66 -12.67 -15.44 3.06
CA ARG A 66 -12.17 -14.16 3.54
C ARG A 66 -12.81 -13.02 2.75
N LEU A 67 -13.04 -11.91 3.44
CA LEU A 67 -13.16 -10.60 2.82
C LEU A 67 -11.74 -10.02 2.75
N ASP A 68 -11.13 -10.08 1.56
CA ASP A 68 -9.75 -9.62 1.38
C ASP A 68 -9.67 -8.10 1.32
N GLN A 69 -10.73 -7.46 0.80
CA GLN A 69 -10.83 -6.02 0.68
C GLN A 69 -12.30 -5.60 0.55
N GLY A 70 -12.64 -4.51 1.22
CA GLY A 70 -13.94 -3.85 1.08
C GLY A 70 -13.73 -2.35 1.26
N ASN A 71 -14.05 -1.54 0.24
CA ASN A 71 -13.83 -0.10 0.28
C ASN A 71 -15.04 0.67 -0.21
N VAL A 72 -15.27 1.82 0.42
CA VAL A 72 -16.14 2.88 -0.09
C VAL A 72 -15.27 4.04 -0.50
N ASN A 73 -15.24 4.36 -1.78
CA ASN A 73 -14.54 5.52 -2.31
C ASN A 73 -15.56 6.61 -2.66
N VAL A 74 -15.29 7.81 -2.21
CA VAL A 74 -16.07 9.01 -2.57
C VAL A 74 -15.12 10.03 -3.17
N ARG A 75 -15.46 10.54 -4.34
CA ARG A 75 -14.70 11.59 -5.01
C ARG A 75 -15.64 12.65 -5.57
N GLY A 76 -15.19 13.88 -5.62
CA GLY A 76 -15.97 14.97 -6.19
C GLY A 76 -15.15 16.22 -6.41
N GLY A 77 -15.74 17.16 -7.14
CA GLY A 77 -15.21 18.49 -7.39
C GLY A 77 -15.92 19.54 -6.54
N LEU A 78 -15.20 20.56 -6.15
CA LEU A 78 -15.72 21.78 -5.52
C LEU A 78 -15.35 22.97 -6.43
N GLY A 79 -16.05 23.10 -7.55
CA GLY A 79 -15.70 24.01 -8.63
C GLY A 79 -14.51 23.47 -9.46
N GLU A 80 -13.92 24.36 -10.29
CA GLU A 80 -12.87 23.93 -11.26
C GLU A 80 -11.50 23.66 -10.62
N ALA A 81 -11.22 24.27 -9.47
CA ALA A 81 -9.89 24.24 -8.87
C ALA A 81 -9.73 23.25 -7.70
N PHE A 82 -10.83 22.79 -7.12
CA PHE A 82 -10.78 21.91 -5.95
C PHE A 82 -11.39 20.55 -6.26
N SER A 83 -10.74 19.49 -5.80
CA SER A 83 -11.29 18.15 -5.75
C SER A 83 -11.06 17.53 -4.37
N TYR A 84 -11.85 16.53 -4.04
CA TYR A 84 -11.67 15.77 -2.80
C TYR A 84 -11.79 14.28 -3.06
N ARG A 85 -11.11 13.50 -2.23
CA ARG A 85 -11.22 12.05 -2.21
C ARG A 85 -11.28 11.53 -0.78
N LEU A 86 -12.18 10.59 -0.56
CA LEU A 86 -12.33 9.86 0.69
C LEU A 86 -12.35 8.37 0.39
N ARG A 87 -11.65 7.58 1.18
CA ARG A 87 -11.75 6.12 1.16
C ARG A 87 -11.92 5.57 2.56
N LEU A 88 -12.96 4.77 2.71
CA LEU A 88 -13.24 4.01 3.92
C LEU A 88 -12.98 2.53 3.65
N SER A 89 -12.23 1.88 4.51
CA SER A 89 -12.09 0.43 4.52
C SER A 89 -13.22 -0.18 5.33
N LEU A 90 -13.87 -1.20 4.76
CA LEU A 90 -14.92 -2.01 5.40
C LEU A 90 -14.37 -3.31 5.98
N ASP A 91 -13.17 -3.66 5.59
CA ASP A 91 -12.40 -4.83 6.03
C ASP A 91 -11.53 -4.51 7.24
N ALA A 92 -11.84 -3.41 7.95
CA ALA A 92 -11.18 -3.08 9.20
C ALA A 92 -11.02 -4.38 9.98
N ASN A 93 -9.83 -4.98 9.87
CA ASN A 93 -9.52 -6.26 10.44
C ASN A 93 -10.02 -6.22 11.88
N LEU A 94 -11.02 -7.00 12.15
CA LEU A 94 -11.35 -7.43 13.50
C LEU A 94 -10.17 -8.32 13.90
N ASP A 95 -8.99 -7.70 13.93
CA ASP A 95 -7.79 -8.34 14.37
C ASP A 95 -8.07 -8.82 15.78
N GLU A 96 -7.82 -10.09 16.02
CA GLU A 96 -7.99 -10.72 17.35
C GLU A 96 -7.21 -10.00 18.45
N SER A 97 -6.37 -9.03 18.09
CA SER A 97 -5.62 -8.16 18.99
C SER A 97 -6.45 -7.10 19.72
N GLY A 98 -7.75 -6.99 19.45
CA GLY A 98 -8.66 -6.16 20.25
C GLY A 98 -8.38 -4.66 20.23
N HIS A 99 -7.70 -4.14 19.23
CA HIS A 99 -7.58 -2.70 19.02
C HIS A 99 -8.91 -2.13 18.55
N ALA A 100 -9.80 -1.93 19.53
CA ALA A 100 -11.12 -1.32 19.36
C ALA A 100 -11.06 0.19 19.03
N ASP A 101 -10.02 0.65 18.36
CA ASP A 101 -9.93 2.00 17.81
C ASP A 101 -10.46 2.02 16.36
N GLY A 102 -11.62 1.36 16.19
CA GLY A 102 -12.26 1.11 14.90
C GLY A 102 -12.55 2.33 14.02
N THR A 103 -12.38 3.53 14.52
CA THR A 103 -12.53 4.75 13.72
C THR A 103 -11.27 5.18 12.99
N GLN A 104 -10.09 4.82 13.47
CA GLN A 104 -8.83 5.17 12.79
C GLN A 104 -8.46 4.20 11.67
N SER A 105 -8.85 2.92 11.78
CA SER A 105 -8.60 1.91 10.77
C SER A 105 -9.57 2.01 9.58
N SER A 106 -10.78 2.51 9.77
CA SER A 106 -11.77 2.61 8.71
C SER A 106 -11.53 3.76 7.72
N LEU A 107 -10.87 4.84 8.12
CA LEU A 107 -10.52 5.94 7.23
C LEU A 107 -9.11 5.74 6.68
N GLU A 108 -8.98 5.20 5.47
CA GLU A 108 -7.68 5.06 4.82
C GLU A 108 -7.14 6.41 4.39
N TYR A 109 -7.90 7.17 3.61
CA TYR A 109 -7.52 8.55 3.28
C TYR A 109 -8.72 9.47 3.19
N PHE A 110 -8.46 10.74 3.44
CA PHE A 110 -9.30 11.88 3.14
C PHE A 110 -8.42 13.10 2.88
N PHE A 111 -8.47 13.60 1.67
CA PHE A 111 -7.71 14.78 1.29
C PHE A 111 -8.48 15.64 0.30
N VAL A 112 -8.09 16.91 0.28
CA VAL A 112 -8.52 17.90 -0.70
C VAL A 112 -7.32 18.24 -1.58
N GLU A 113 -7.54 18.32 -2.87
CA GLU A 113 -6.56 18.80 -3.86
C GLU A 113 -7.00 20.16 -4.38
N TYR A 114 -6.05 21.09 -4.43
CA TYR A 114 -6.23 22.40 -5.02
C TYR A 114 -5.27 22.58 -6.19
N ARG A 115 -5.83 22.81 -7.37
CA ARG A 115 -5.06 23.06 -8.58
C ARG A 115 -4.56 24.49 -8.62
N VAL A 116 -3.25 24.65 -8.60
CA VAL A 116 -2.57 25.96 -8.67
C VAL A 116 -2.07 26.16 -10.11
N GLY A 117 -2.90 26.80 -10.94
CA GLY A 117 -2.58 26.94 -12.36
C GLY A 117 -2.82 25.67 -13.14
N THR A 118 -1.93 25.37 -14.12
CA THR A 118 -2.12 24.23 -15.06
C THR A 118 -1.42 22.95 -14.62
N ASP A 119 -0.31 23.08 -13.90
CA ASP A 119 0.65 21.99 -13.77
C ASP A 119 1.02 21.65 -12.32
N LEU A 120 0.45 22.36 -11.35
CA LEU A 120 0.74 22.18 -9.92
C LEU A 120 -0.53 21.91 -9.14
N ASP A 121 -0.55 20.79 -8.41
CA ASP A 121 -1.62 20.46 -7.48
C ASP A 121 -1.07 20.44 -6.04
N LEU A 122 -1.77 21.10 -5.13
CA LEU A 122 -1.55 21.08 -3.68
C LEU A 122 -2.55 20.11 -3.05
N LYS A 123 -2.06 19.11 -2.33
CA LYS A 123 -2.86 18.12 -1.62
C LYS A 123 -2.75 18.33 -0.11
N ILE A 124 -3.88 18.34 0.60
CA ILE A 124 -3.94 18.54 2.05
C ILE A 124 -4.86 17.49 2.67
N GLY A 125 -4.40 16.79 3.68
CA GLY A 125 -5.18 15.82 4.45
C GLY A 125 -4.46 14.49 4.67
N LYS A 126 -5.23 13.46 5.06
CA LYS A 126 -4.70 12.10 5.19
C LYS A 126 -4.56 11.51 3.81
N GLN A 127 -3.36 11.14 3.42
CA GLN A 127 -3.01 10.72 2.08
C GLN A 127 -2.07 9.51 2.10
N PHE A 128 -2.06 8.75 1.04
CA PHE A 128 -1.08 7.69 0.84
C PHE A 128 0.33 8.29 0.67
N VAL A 129 1.30 7.75 1.38
CA VAL A 129 2.71 8.11 1.21
C VAL A 129 3.24 7.30 0.03
N LEU A 130 3.56 7.99 -1.07
CA LEU A 130 3.97 7.35 -2.34
C LEU A 130 5.30 6.62 -2.18
N GLN A 131 5.22 5.32 -1.94
CA GLN A 131 6.36 4.39 -1.76
C GLN A 131 6.03 3.02 -2.36
N GLY A 132 7.02 2.15 -2.49
CA GLY A 132 6.83 0.76 -2.88
C GLY A 132 6.89 0.45 -4.38
N GLY A 133 7.50 1.34 -5.16
CA GLY A 133 7.65 1.12 -6.59
C GLY A 133 6.31 1.04 -7.33
N ARG A 134 6.20 0.17 -8.30
CA ARG A 134 4.95 -0.10 -9.04
C ARG A 134 3.94 -0.82 -8.17
N GLU A 135 4.39 -1.77 -7.35
CA GLU A 135 3.51 -2.52 -6.44
C GLU A 135 2.75 -1.59 -5.49
N GLY A 136 3.43 -0.58 -4.92
CA GLY A 136 2.81 0.42 -4.05
C GLY A 136 1.89 1.40 -4.77
N MET A 137 2.01 1.56 -6.08
CA MET A 137 1.16 2.44 -6.89
C MET A 137 -0.07 1.72 -7.47
N ASN A 138 -0.08 0.38 -7.51
CA ASN A 138 -1.20 -0.38 -8.01
C ASN A 138 -2.39 -0.32 -7.05
N ASN A 139 -3.60 -0.38 -7.59
CA ASN A 139 -4.79 -0.52 -6.75
C ASN A 139 -4.74 -1.86 -5.99
N GLY A 140 -5.06 -1.84 -4.71
CA GLY A 140 -5.09 -3.05 -3.88
C GLY A 140 -5.97 -4.17 -4.44
N LEU A 141 -7.03 -3.86 -5.21
CA LEU A 141 -7.82 -4.87 -5.92
C LEU A 141 -7.02 -5.61 -7.00
N ASP A 142 -5.97 -5.01 -7.53
CA ASP A 142 -5.18 -5.56 -8.63
C ASP A 142 -3.96 -6.35 -8.13
N VAL A 143 -3.62 -6.22 -6.84
CA VAL A 143 -2.49 -6.93 -6.22
C VAL A 143 -3.02 -8.07 -5.36
N TYR A 144 -2.86 -9.30 -5.83
CA TYR A 144 -3.29 -10.49 -5.07
C TYR A 144 -2.29 -10.92 -4.00
N ARG A 145 -1.03 -10.64 -4.24
CA ARG A 145 0.08 -10.98 -3.34
C ARG A 145 1.07 -9.83 -3.28
N TYR A 146 1.26 -9.30 -2.10
CA TYR A 146 2.27 -8.29 -1.84
C TYR A 146 3.61 -8.91 -1.44
N SER A 147 4.71 -8.24 -1.77
CA SER A 147 5.99 -8.44 -1.11
C SER A 147 5.88 -8.13 0.39
N ILE A 148 6.87 -8.55 1.20
CA ILE A 148 6.87 -8.20 2.63
C ILE A 148 6.86 -6.68 2.83
N GLN A 149 7.65 -5.96 2.05
CA GLN A 149 7.65 -4.49 2.12
C GLN A 149 6.39 -3.88 1.51
N GLY A 150 5.87 -4.46 0.42
CA GLY A 150 4.60 -4.06 -0.18
C GLY A 150 3.45 -4.12 0.82
N GLU A 151 3.33 -5.21 1.58
CA GLU A 151 2.35 -5.34 2.66
C GLU A 151 2.51 -4.26 3.74
N ARG A 152 3.74 -3.83 4.04
CA ARG A 152 3.99 -2.78 5.02
C ARG A 152 3.67 -1.39 4.48
N ILE A 153 3.94 -1.15 3.22
CA ILE A 153 3.83 0.16 2.59
C ILE A 153 2.38 0.47 2.18
N GLN A 154 1.60 -0.54 1.78
CA GLN A 154 0.21 -0.33 1.37
C GLN A 154 -0.67 0.36 2.42
N ASP A 155 -0.32 0.23 3.71
CA ASP A 155 -1.05 0.81 4.84
C ASP A 155 -0.45 2.15 5.29
N LEU A 156 0.48 2.73 4.52
CA LEU A 156 1.16 3.96 4.89
C LEU A 156 0.34 5.19 4.48
N TYR A 157 -0.66 5.51 5.28
CA TYR A 157 -1.52 6.67 5.11
C TYR A 157 -1.30 7.69 6.22
N GLU A 158 -0.82 8.89 5.87
CA GLU A 158 -0.45 9.91 6.85
C GLU A 158 -1.08 11.26 6.54
N VAL A 159 -1.36 12.03 7.59
CA VAL A 159 -1.85 13.41 7.46
C VAL A 159 -0.69 14.33 7.08
N GLY A 160 -0.89 15.15 6.07
CA GLY A 160 0.15 16.06 5.63
C GLY A 160 -0.21 16.91 4.44
N LEU A 161 0.85 17.46 3.84
CA LEU A 161 0.82 18.25 2.62
C LEU A 161 1.51 17.50 1.51
N GLY A 162 0.98 17.57 0.30
CA GLY A 162 1.59 17.06 -0.92
C GLY A 162 1.62 18.12 -2.00
N LEU A 163 2.71 18.18 -2.74
CA LEU A 163 2.84 18.97 -3.96
C LEU A 163 3.03 17.99 -5.11
N ILE A 164 2.22 18.12 -6.14
CA ILE A 164 2.30 17.29 -7.35
C ILE A 164 2.54 18.24 -8.51
N GLN A 165 3.71 18.14 -9.12
CA GLN A 165 4.10 18.94 -10.27
C GLN A 165 4.06 18.09 -11.53
N GLU A 166 3.21 18.47 -12.48
CA GLU A 166 3.26 17.94 -13.83
C GLU A 166 4.37 18.66 -14.60
N PHE A 167 5.16 17.92 -15.37
CA PHE A 167 6.14 18.47 -16.29
C PHE A 167 6.33 17.53 -17.50
N ARG A 168 6.91 18.07 -18.57
CA ARG A 168 7.16 17.30 -19.80
C ARG A 168 8.62 17.43 -20.20
N PHE A 169 9.25 16.29 -20.48
CA PHE A 169 10.58 16.33 -21.08
C PHE A 169 10.47 16.76 -22.54
N ARG A 170 11.47 17.46 -22.99
CA ARG A 170 11.55 17.89 -24.40
C ARG A 170 11.50 16.66 -25.33
N GLY A 171 10.52 16.64 -26.24
CA GLY A 171 10.29 15.51 -27.16
C GLY A 171 9.47 14.36 -26.57
N ASN A 172 8.96 14.49 -25.34
CA ASN A 172 7.99 13.56 -24.78
C ASN A 172 6.67 14.31 -24.53
N GLU A 173 5.62 13.93 -25.24
CA GLU A 173 4.28 14.55 -25.12
C GLU A 173 3.56 14.09 -23.84
N VAL A 174 3.94 12.92 -23.31
CA VAL A 174 3.30 12.35 -22.13
C VAL A 174 3.83 13.02 -20.86
N PRO A 175 2.95 13.43 -19.94
CA PRO A 175 3.36 14.09 -18.71
C PRO A 175 4.14 13.17 -17.78
N GLN A 176 5.06 13.78 -17.04
CA GLN A 176 5.78 13.24 -15.93
C GLN A 176 5.30 13.92 -14.66
N TYR A 177 5.41 13.26 -13.52
CA TYR A 177 4.98 13.81 -12.25
C TYR A 177 6.10 13.74 -11.22
N GLY A 178 6.41 14.90 -10.64
CA GLY A 178 7.21 15.01 -9.44
C GLY A 178 6.29 15.22 -8.25
N VAL A 179 6.50 14.49 -7.18
CA VAL A 179 5.69 14.59 -5.96
C VAL A 179 6.60 14.84 -4.77
N LEU A 180 6.24 15.83 -3.96
CA LEU A 180 6.85 16.09 -2.66
C LEU A 180 5.77 16.00 -1.60
N GLN A 181 6.03 15.25 -0.53
CA GLN A 181 5.09 15.12 0.58
C GLN A 181 5.79 15.45 1.89
N LEU A 182 5.11 16.27 2.69
CA LEU A 182 5.46 16.54 4.07
C LEU A 182 4.33 15.98 4.93
N VAL A 183 4.59 14.90 5.64
CA VAL A 183 3.56 14.15 6.35
C VAL A 183 3.92 13.97 7.82
N ASN A 184 2.95 13.68 8.66
CA ASN A 184 3.24 13.24 10.00
C ASN A 184 4.05 11.94 9.94
N GLN A 185 5.00 11.80 10.84
CA GLN A 185 5.78 10.58 10.92
C GLN A 185 4.90 9.40 11.36
N PRO A 186 4.85 8.29 10.61
CA PRO A 186 4.12 7.11 11.03
C PRO A 186 4.67 6.57 12.34
N GLN A 187 3.78 6.16 13.24
CA GLN A 187 4.14 5.43 14.44
C GLN A 187 3.75 3.96 14.28
N GLY A 188 4.51 3.08 14.88
CA GLY A 188 4.04 1.71 15.10
C GLY A 188 2.67 1.75 15.82
N ASN A 189 1.78 0.82 15.50
CA ASN A 189 0.41 0.74 16.00
C ASN A 189 -0.56 1.83 15.49
N GLY A 190 -0.35 2.34 14.27
CA GLY A 190 -1.31 3.24 13.61
C GLY A 190 -1.46 4.62 14.22
N LYS A 191 -0.61 5.02 15.16
CA LYS A 191 -0.58 6.38 15.72
C LYS A 191 0.40 7.23 14.93
N SER A 192 0.02 8.46 14.57
CA SER A 192 0.95 9.43 14.01
C SER A 192 1.64 10.23 15.11
N ASP A 193 2.91 10.56 14.93
CA ASP A 193 3.63 11.49 15.80
C ASP A 193 3.49 12.93 15.26
N GLN A 194 3.75 13.91 16.11
CA GLN A 194 3.78 15.31 15.70
C GLN A 194 5.06 15.68 14.91
N ASN A 195 5.93 14.71 14.68
CA ASN A 195 7.13 14.91 13.88
C ASN A 195 6.81 14.72 12.40
N LEU A 196 7.65 15.32 11.56
CA LEU A 196 7.43 15.36 10.13
C LEU A 196 8.34 14.36 9.43
N GLY A 197 7.76 13.61 8.51
CA GLY A 197 8.43 12.82 7.51
C GLY A 197 8.41 13.52 6.16
N TYR A 198 9.39 13.21 5.34
CA TYR A 198 9.58 13.78 4.01
C TYR A 198 9.53 12.65 2.99
N ASN A 199 8.83 12.86 1.92
CA ASN A 199 8.78 11.92 0.81
C ASN A 199 8.91 12.66 -0.52
N ALA A 200 9.69 12.10 -1.43
CA ALA A 200 9.81 12.55 -2.80
C ALA A 200 9.57 11.38 -3.74
N ALA A 201 8.79 11.59 -4.78
CA ALA A 201 8.55 10.60 -5.80
C ALA A 201 8.60 11.23 -7.19
N TRP A 202 9.04 10.45 -8.15
CA TRP A 202 8.93 10.74 -9.57
C TRP A 202 8.33 9.54 -10.28
N TYR A 203 7.35 9.78 -11.14
CA TYR A 203 6.79 8.75 -12.01
C TYR A 203 6.30 9.34 -13.33
N GLY A 204 6.21 8.52 -14.33
CA GLY A 204 5.76 8.98 -15.62
C GLY A 204 5.80 7.91 -16.70
N VAL A 205 5.75 8.35 -17.94
CA VAL A 205 5.71 7.50 -19.11
C VAL A 205 6.78 7.95 -20.11
N LEU A 206 7.62 7.04 -20.55
CA LEU A 206 8.69 7.28 -21.51
C LEU A 206 8.51 6.40 -22.76
N GLY A 207 9.13 6.82 -23.85
CA GLY A 207 9.15 6.03 -25.09
C GLY A 207 7.78 5.71 -25.65
N SER A 208 6.89 6.72 -25.73
CA SER A 208 5.52 6.58 -26.24
C SER A 208 4.69 5.51 -25.52
N GLY A 209 4.91 5.33 -24.23
CA GLY A 209 4.17 4.36 -23.42
C GLY A 209 4.89 3.02 -23.18
N LEU A 210 6.07 2.84 -23.74
CA LEU A 210 6.81 1.58 -23.58
C LEU A 210 7.32 1.38 -22.15
N LEU A 211 7.75 2.45 -21.49
CA LEU A 211 8.38 2.41 -20.17
C LEU A 211 7.68 3.36 -19.23
N GLU A 212 7.26 2.85 -18.07
CA GLU A 212 6.66 3.65 -17.00
C GLU A 212 7.52 3.54 -15.72
N PRO A 213 8.58 4.36 -15.60
CA PRO A 213 9.44 4.33 -14.43
C PRO A 213 8.77 4.98 -13.22
N THR A 214 9.23 4.59 -12.03
CA THR A 214 8.95 5.26 -10.76
C THR A 214 10.19 5.23 -9.89
N LEU A 215 10.44 6.31 -9.17
CA LEU A 215 11.51 6.43 -8.18
C LEU A 215 10.95 7.16 -6.97
N GLN A 216 11.18 6.61 -5.78
CA GLN A 216 10.60 7.15 -4.56
C GLN A 216 11.62 7.08 -3.43
N VAL A 217 11.67 8.14 -2.61
CA VAL A 217 12.55 8.24 -1.45
C VAL A 217 11.76 8.86 -0.31
N GLY A 218 11.67 8.15 0.80
CA GLY A 218 11.05 8.61 2.04
C GLY A 218 12.07 8.67 3.18
N PHE A 219 11.98 9.69 4.01
CA PHE A 219 12.82 9.88 5.17
C PHE A 219 11.97 10.34 6.36
N PHE A 220 12.05 9.58 7.47
CA PHE A 220 11.28 9.77 8.69
C PHE A 220 12.24 9.86 9.89
N PRO A 221 12.73 11.07 10.20
CA PRO A 221 13.96 11.27 10.98
C PRO A 221 13.87 10.96 12.47
N LYS A 222 12.68 10.81 13.02
CA LYS A 222 12.53 10.59 14.46
C LYS A 222 12.19 9.14 14.78
N LYS A 223 12.95 8.58 15.70
CA LYS A 223 12.72 7.24 16.24
C LYS A 223 11.56 7.25 17.23
N SER A 224 10.71 6.23 17.16
CA SER A 224 9.66 6.03 18.18
C SER A 224 10.29 5.79 19.56
N GLU A 225 9.79 6.48 20.57
CA GLU A 225 10.21 6.28 21.96
C GLU A 225 9.33 5.27 22.71
N LYS A 226 8.25 4.81 22.07
CA LYS A 226 7.30 3.89 22.71
C LYS A 226 7.67 2.44 22.41
N PRO A 227 7.62 1.57 23.44
CA PRO A 227 7.80 0.13 23.23
C PRO A 227 6.75 -0.39 22.25
N VAL A 228 7.19 -1.22 21.32
CA VAL A 228 6.33 -1.97 20.42
C VAL A 228 6.03 -3.28 21.11
N ASP A 229 4.81 -3.45 21.61
CA ASP A 229 4.41 -4.66 22.30
C ASP A 229 4.48 -5.86 21.35
N SER A 230 5.34 -6.82 21.71
CA SER A 230 5.44 -8.18 21.13
C SER A 230 5.43 -8.30 19.61
N CYS A 231 5.97 -7.32 18.86
CA CYS A 231 5.95 -7.37 17.41
C CYS A 231 7.22 -8.00 16.84
N SER A 232 7.05 -9.11 16.15
CA SER A 232 8.09 -9.78 15.37
C SER A 232 8.11 -9.35 13.89
N ASP A 233 7.10 -8.60 13.45
CA ASP A 233 6.87 -8.25 12.05
C ASP A 233 7.31 -6.81 11.73
N LEU A 234 7.69 -6.55 10.46
CA LEU A 234 7.97 -5.20 9.96
C LEU A 234 6.78 -4.24 10.11
N LYS A 235 5.55 -4.75 10.10
CA LYS A 235 4.33 -3.95 10.25
C LYS A 235 4.28 -3.12 11.53
N CYS A 236 4.95 -3.56 12.57
CA CYS A 236 4.97 -2.88 13.86
C CYS A 236 6.14 -1.91 14.01
N LEU A 237 7.12 -1.95 13.10
CA LEU A 237 8.26 -1.07 13.13
C LEU A 237 7.94 0.22 12.37
N VAL A 238 8.55 1.31 12.80
CA VAL A 238 8.44 2.61 12.14
C VAL A 238 9.47 2.69 11.04
N PRO A 239 9.11 3.04 9.80
CA PRO A 239 10.10 3.29 8.77
C PRO A 239 10.95 4.51 9.12
N GLU A 240 12.26 4.42 8.93
CA GLU A 240 13.20 5.54 9.00
C GLU A 240 13.56 6.05 7.61
N GLN A 241 13.84 5.11 6.71
CA GLN A 241 14.11 5.38 5.31
C GLN A 241 13.40 4.35 4.45
N LEU A 242 12.86 4.82 3.33
CA LEU A 242 12.29 3.98 2.30
C LEU A 242 12.81 4.48 0.96
N ILE A 243 13.39 3.59 0.17
CA ILE A 243 13.85 3.87 -1.19
C ILE A 243 13.24 2.81 -2.07
N SER A 244 12.55 3.23 -3.10
CA SER A 244 12.02 2.30 -4.08
C SER A 244 12.20 2.80 -5.50
N ALA A 245 12.50 1.87 -6.38
CA ALA A 245 12.56 2.09 -7.81
C ALA A 245 11.76 0.99 -8.48
N GLY A 246 10.90 1.37 -9.40
CA GLY A 246 10.10 0.44 -10.17
C GLY A 246 9.98 0.85 -11.62
N THR A 247 9.58 -0.07 -12.45
CA THR A 247 9.27 0.23 -13.84
C THR A 247 8.29 -0.78 -14.40
N ARG A 248 7.38 -0.29 -15.22
CA ARG A 248 6.55 -1.12 -16.10
C ARG A 248 7.09 -1.07 -17.50
N LEU A 249 7.30 -2.23 -18.07
CA LEU A 249 7.56 -2.41 -19.49
C LEU A 249 6.27 -2.85 -20.17
N ASN A 250 5.75 -2.00 -21.03
CA ASN A 250 4.52 -2.28 -21.76
C ASN A 250 4.86 -2.93 -23.12
N PHE A 251 4.22 -4.04 -23.40
CA PHE A 251 4.21 -4.73 -24.69
C PHE A 251 2.84 -4.55 -25.34
N ALA A 252 2.68 -5.03 -26.57
CA ALA A 252 1.41 -4.87 -27.28
C ALA A 252 0.20 -5.48 -26.55
N GLU A 253 0.40 -6.58 -25.82
CA GLU A 253 -0.68 -7.35 -25.17
C GLU A 253 -0.38 -7.68 -23.69
N ALA A 254 0.74 -7.21 -23.16
CA ALA A 254 1.17 -7.58 -21.83
C ALA A 254 2.05 -6.49 -21.21
N TYR A 255 2.28 -6.57 -19.92
CA TYR A 255 3.29 -5.76 -19.25
C TYR A 255 4.11 -6.58 -18.26
N LEU A 256 5.27 -6.07 -17.96
CA LEU A 256 6.21 -6.59 -16.98
C LEU A 256 6.55 -5.49 -15.99
N ASP A 257 6.17 -5.66 -14.74
CA ASP A 257 6.56 -4.79 -13.64
C ASP A 257 7.81 -5.34 -12.96
N LEU A 258 8.76 -4.47 -12.70
CA LEU A 258 9.95 -4.74 -11.89
C LEU A 258 10.01 -3.72 -10.77
N ASP A 259 10.17 -4.19 -9.53
CA ASP A 259 10.33 -3.37 -8.35
C ASP A 259 11.56 -3.75 -7.52
N LEU A 260 12.22 -2.72 -7.03
CA LEU A 260 13.31 -2.79 -6.07
C LEU A 260 12.93 -1.88 -4.91
N ILE A 261 12.79 -2.44 -3.73
CA ILE A 261 12.38 -1.70 -2.54
C ILE A 261 13.40 -1.98 -1.44
N HIS A 262 13.89 -0.93 -0.81
CA HIS A 262 14.77 -1.02 0.36
C HIS A 262 14.23 -0.11 1.45
N GLY A 263 14.23 -0.59 2.69
CA GLY A 263 13.77 0.18 3.83
C GLY A 263 14.56 -0.14 5.09
N SER A 264 14.80 0.88 5.91
CA SER A 264 15.25 0.75 7.29
C SER A 264 14.09 1.05 8.24
N TYR A 265 13.97 0.25 9.29
CA TYR A 265 12.87 0.27 10.22
C TYR A 265 13.38 0.24 11.65
N TYR A 266 12.70 0.97 12.51
CA TYR A 266 13.05 1.11 13.91
C TYR A 266 11.88 0.78 14.83
N GLY A 267 12.18 0.20 15.99
CA GLY A 267 11.24 -0.03 17.07
C GLY A 267 11.93 -0.18 18.42
N ILE A 268 11.15 -0.22 19.47
CA ILE A 268 11.63 -0.52 20.82
C ILE A 268 10.91 -1.77 21.31
N SER A 269 11.67 -2.78 21.74
CA SER A 269 11.09 -4.00 22.31
C SER A 269 10.46 -3.73 23.69
N PRO A 270 9.56 -4.59 24.20
CA PRO A 270 9.04 -4.48 25.56
C PRO A 270 10.12 -4.46 26.64
N ALA A 271 11.30 -5.00 26.35
CA ALA A 271 12.47 -4.96 27.23
C ALA A 271 13.29 -3.67 27.10
N ASN A 272 12.76 -2.61 26.48
CA ASN A 272 13.42 -1.33 26.19
C ASN A 272 14.71 -1.46 25.35
N LYS A 273 14.82 -2.50 24.54
CA LYS A 273 15.93 -2.66 23.58
C LYS A 273 15.52 -2.11 22.23
N SER A 274 16.40 -1.34 21.60
CA SER A 274 16.16 -0.89 20.23
C SER A 274 16.20 -2.08 19.27
N ILE A 275 15.22 -2.10 18.37
CA ILE A 275 15.14 -3.04 17.26
C ILE A 275 15.39 -2.21 16.00
N GLU A 276 16.40 -2.56 15.21
CA GLU A 276 16.63 -1.97 13.90
C GLU A 276 16.67 -3.08 12.88
N ARG A 277 15.90 -2.92 11.81
CA ARG A 277 15.83 -3.88 10.71
C ARG A 277 15.99 -3.18 9.39
N GLU A 278 16.67 -3.86 8.49
CA GLU A 278 16.71 -3.51 7.08
C GLU A 278 15.95 -4.56 6.30
N ALA A 279 15.18 -4.11 5.35
CA ALA A 279 14.45 -5.01 4.46
C ALA A 279 14.71 -4.61 3.00
N SER A 280 14.90 -5.59 2.16
CA SER A 280 15.04 -5.41 0.71
C SER A 280 14.13 -6.36 -0.02
N THR A 281 13.47 -5.87 -1.04
CA THR A 281 12.56 -6.64 -1.90
C THR A 281 12.96 -6.45 -3.36
N VAL A 282 12.95 -7.56 -4.09
CA VAL A 282 12.91 -7.57 -5.56
C VAL A 282 11.61 -8.25 -5.95
N ALA A 283 10.80 -7.58 -6.76
CA ALA A 283 9.57 -8.16 -7.29
C ALA A 283 9.52 -8.05 -8.81
N LEU A 284 9.02 -9.09 -9.45
CA LEU A 284 8.83 -9.17 -10.89
C LEU A 284 7.41 -9.71 -11.13
N GLU A 285 6.56 -8.95 -11.82
CA GLU A 285 5.20 -9.36 -12.17
C GLU A 285 4.96 -9.26 -13.67
N TYR A 286 4.57 -10.35 -14.27
CA TYR A 286 4.10 -10.42 -15.65
C TYR A 286 2.59 -10.54 -15.67
N ARG A 287 1.93 -9.72 -16.48
CA ARG A 287 0.47 -9.77 -16.68
C ARG A 287 0.11 -9.45 -18.11
N ILE A 288 -0.88 -10.15 -18.64
CA ILE A 288 -1.50 -9.79 -19.91
C ILE A 288 -2.49 -8.63 -19.65
N ASP A 289 -2.50 -7.63 -20.55
CA ASP A 289 -3.44 -6.51 -20.46
C ASP A 289 -4.87 -7.01 -20.76
N PRO A 290 -5.81 -6.90 -19.84
CA PRO A 290 -7.19 -7.35 -20.05
C PRO A 290 -7.88 -6.70 -21.24
N LYS A 291 -7.52 -5.45 -21.57
CA LYS A 291 -8.09 -4.72 -22.70
C LYS A 291 -7.79 -5.34 -24.07
N THR A 292 -6.77 -6.17 -24.13
CA THR A 292 -6.35 -6.83 -25.38
C THR A 292 -7.03 -8.18 -25.62
N LYS A 293 -7.81 -8.68 -24.63
CA LYS A 293 -8.41 -10.02 -24.69
C LYS A 293 -9.92 -9.97 -24.83
N PRO A 294 -10.53 -10.98 -25.51
CA PRO A 294 -11.97 -11.10 -25.53
C PRO A 294 -12.55 -11.27 -24.11
N VAL A 295 -13.74 -10.72 -23.90
CA VAL A 295 -14.53 -10.94 -22.68
C VAL A 295 -14.64 -12.44 -22.40
N GLN A 296 -14.58 -12.82 -21.10
CA GLN A 296 -14.62 -14.20 -20.62
C GLN A 296 -13.38 -15.05 -20.95
N SER A 297 -12.37 -14.49 -21.60
CA SER A 297 -11.11 -15.19 -21.78
C SER A 297 -10.29 -15.18 -20.50
N PRO A 298 -9.63 -16.28 -20.12
CA PRO A 298 -8.71 -16.28 -18.99
C PRO A 298 -7.45 -15.46 -19.32
N ILE A 299 -7.11 -14.57 -18.40
CA ILE A 299 -5.96 -13.67 -18.49
C ILE A 299 -4.92 -14.14 -17.48
N PRO A 300 -3.85 -14.80 -17.92
CA PRO A 300 -2.82 -15.28 -17.02
C PRO A 300 -1.96 -14.15 -16.47
N PHE A 301 -1.49 -14.36 -15.25
CA PHE A 301 -0.47 -13.56 -14.61
C PHE A 301 0.49 -14.43 -13.81
N ALA A 302 1.70 -13.92 -13.58
CA ALA A 302 2.68 -14.56 -12.74
C ALA A 302 3.51 -13.52 -12.00
N LYS A 303 3.88 -13.81 -10.76
CA LYS A 303 4.70 -12.95 -9.93
C LYS A 303 5.78 -13.75 -9.23
N TRP A 304 6.95 -13.16 -9.15
CA TRP A 304 8.05 -13.63 -8.34
C TRP A 304 8.49 -12.51 -7.39
N THR A 305 8.69 -12.85 -6.12
CA THR A 305 9.25 -11.93 -5.14
C THR A 305 10.38 -12.59 -4.37
N TYR A 306 11.39 -11.79 -4.08
CA TYR A 306 12.48 -12.15 -3.20
C TYR A 306 12.64 -11.07 -2.14
N ASP A 307 12.33 -11.42 -0.90
CA ASP A 307 12.38 -10.52 0.24
C ASP A 307 13.51 -10.95 1.17
N MET A 308 14.29 -9.99 1.66
CA MET A 308 15.32 -10.16 2.68
C MET A 308 15.05 -9.22 3.85
N VAL A 309 15.14 -9.72 5.06
CA VAL A 309 15.06 -8.92 6.29
C VAL A 309 16.26 -9.24 7.15
N SER A 310 17.02 -8.22 7.54
CA SER A 310 18.20 -8.34 8.41
C SER A 310 18.04 -7.50 9.67
N GLU A 311 18.64 -7.92 10.76
CA GLU A 311 18.74 -7.15 12.00
C GLU A 311 20.12 -6.47 12.07
N SER A 312 20.15 -5.13 12.11
CA SER A 312 21.38 -4.36 11.85
C SER A 312 22.36 -4.29 13.03
N ARG A 313 21.95 -4.65 14.25
CA ARG A 313 22.75 -4.37 15.46
C ARG A 313 23.32 -5.55 16.26
N LEU A 314 22.92 -6.75 15.95
CA LEU A 314 23.57 -7.91 16.56
C LEU A 314 24.57 -8.48 15.56
N ASN A 315 25.81 -8.66 15.96
CA ASN A 315 26.86 -9.36 15.16
C ASN A 315 26.46 -10.80 14.77
N SER A 316 25.23 -11.20 15.02
CA SER A 316 24.55 -12.36 14.47
C SER A 316 23.60 -11.86 13.40
N ALA A 317 24.01 -11.93 12.15
CA ALA A 317 23.16 -11.64 11.01
C ALA A 317 21.97 -12.61 10.97
N PHE A 318 20.87 -12.23 11.61
CA PHE A 318 19.59 -12.84 11.37
C PHE A 318 19.17 -12.42 9.97
N LEU A 319 19.29 -13.32 9.04
CA LEU A 319 18.80 -13.10 7.69
C LEU A 319 17.57 -13.94 7.50
N ASP A 320 16.40 -13.30 7.64
CA ASP A 320 15.15 -13.91 7.20
C ASP A 320 14.99 -13.62 5.71
N TYR A 321 14.64 -14.60 4.92
CA TYR A 321 14.26 -14.37 3.54
C TYR A 321 13.00 -15.15 3.17
N ARG A 322 12.27 -14.58 2.24
CA ARG A 322 11.13 -15.22 1.59
C ARG A 322 11.37 -15.20 0.08
N ASN A 323 11.26 -16.35 -0.54
CA ASN A 323 11.18 -16.47 -1.98
C ASN A 323 9.79 -16.98 -2.34
N GLU A 324 9.03 -16.19 -3.09
CA GLU A 324 7.67 -16.53 -3.50
C GLU A 324 7.55 -16.56 -5.03
N ILE A 325 6.91 -17.60 -5.52
CA ILE A 325 6.44 -17.67 -6.90
C ILE A 325 4.93 -17.87 -6.83
N SER A 326 4.20 -17.01 -7.52
CA SER A 326 2.75 -17.12 -7.66
C SER A 326 2.36 -17.02 -9.13
N ALA A 327 1.31 -17.72 -9.49
CA ALA A 327 0.75 -17.69 -10.83
C ALA A 327 -0.75 -17.95 -10.76
N GLY A 328 -1.49 -17.37 -11.69
CA GLY A 328 -2.93 -17.49 -11.71
C GLY A 328 -3.53 -16.97 -13.01
N PHE A 329 -4.82 -16.82 -12.98
CA PHE A 329 -5.59 -16.22 -14.06
C PHE A 329 -6.76 -15.41 -13.51
N GLU A 330 -7.21 -14.47 -14.31
CA GLU A 330 -8.40 -13.67 -14.12
C GLU A 330 -9.36 -13.90 -15.28
N VAL A 331 -10.65 -13.79 -15.00
CA VAL A 331 -11.72 -13.79 -16.01
C VAL A 331 -12.62 -12.61 -15.73
N TYR A 332 -12.88 -11.82 -16.76
CA TYR A 332 -13.83 -10.71 -16.72
C TYR A 332 -15.14 -11.16 -17.38
N PRO A 333 -16.21 -11.44 -16.60
CA PRO A 333 -17.48 -11.90 -17.16
C PRO A 333 -18.19 -10.84 -18.00
N THR A 334 -17.88 -9.57 -17.78
CA THR A 334 -18.50 -8.40 -18.42
C THR A 334 -17.45 -7.51 -19.09
N THR A 335 -17.88 -6.72 -20.06
CA THR A 335 -16.98 -5.82 -20.83
C THR A 335 -16.51 -4.61 -20.04
N ASP A 336 -17.18 -4.27 -18.95
CA ASP A 336 -16.91 -3.07 -18.15
C ASP A 336 -15.83 -3.27 -17.08
N GLU A 337 -15.22 -4.48 -17.02
CA GLU A 337 -14.16 -4.85 -16.08
C GLU A 337 -14.54 -4.68 -14.59
N ARG A 338 -15.82 -4.44 -14.30
CA ARG A 338 -16.29 -4.22 -12.92
C ARG A 338 -16.41 -5.49 -12.10
N LEU A 339 -16.53 -6.62 -12.76
CA LEU A 339 -16.59 -7.93 -12.14
C LEU A 339 -15.43 -8.78 -12.62
N ARG A 340 -14.69 -9.36 -11.68
CA ARG A 340 -13.54 -10.19 -11.97
C ARG A 340 -13.54 -11.43 -11.09
N ILE A 341 -13.37 -12.58 -11.69
CA ILE A 341 -13.15 -13.87 -11.02
C ILE A 341 -11.67 -14.19 -11.15
N HIS A 342 -11.03 -14.65 -10.09
CA HIS A 342 -9.63 -15.02 -10.11
C HIS A 342 -9.37 -16.36 -9.46
N ALA A 343 -8.30 -17.01 -9.90
CA ALA A 343 -7.70 -18.14 -9.22
C ALA A 343 -6.18 -17.99 -9.24
N LEU A 344 -5.54 -18.28 -8.11
CA LEU A 344 -4.11 -18.09 -7.88
C LEU A 344 -3.55 -19.23 -7.07
N GLY A 345 -2.42 -19.79 -7.51
CA GLY A 345 -1.55 -20.65 -6.72
C GLY A 345 -0.28 -19.89 -6.34
N ALA A 346 0.21 -20.06 -5.11
CA ALA A 346 1.49 -19.52 -4.68
C ALA A 346 2.29 -20.55 -3.89
N PHE A 347 3.58 -20.54 -4.13
CA PHE A 347 4.58 -21.29 -3.37
C PHE A 347 5.55 -20.31 -2.73
N GLN A 348 5.77 -20.46 -1.43
CA GLN A 348 6.72 -19.68 -0.66
C GLN A 348 7.74 -20.59 -0.01
N ASN A 349 9.00 -20.23 -0.14
CA ASN A 349 10.08 -20.79 0.65
C ASN A 349 10.57 -19.71 1.62
N TRP A 350 10.45 -20.01 2.89
CA TRP A 350 10.88 -19.15 3.98
C TRP A 350 12.13 -19.73 4.61
N LYS A 351 13.10 -18.88 4.87
CA LYS A 351 14.18 -19.16 5.80
C LYS A 351 14.18 -18.08 6.86
N VAL A 352 14.02 -18.50 8.09
CA VAL A 352 14.12 -17.65 9.27
C VAL A 352 15.24 -18.20 10.15
N ASN A 353 15.71 -17.41 11.08
CA ASN A 353 16.84 -17.80 11.94
C ASN A 353 16.69 -19.19 12.58
N ALA A 354 15.47 -19.60 12.89
CA ALA A 354 15.18 -20.87 13.56
C ALA A 354 15.08 -22.08 12.61
N GLY A 355 15.06 -21.87 11.28
CA GLY A 355 14.91 -22.96 10.30
C GLY A 355 14.36 -22.49 8.95
N ALA A 356 13.90 -23.44 8.15
CA ALA A 356 13.25 -23.14 6.87
C ALA A 356 11.94 -23.93 6.79
N PHE A 357 10.95 -23.35 6.11
CA PHE A 357 9.69 -24.00 5.83
C PHE A 357 9.14 -23.58 4.47
N ASN A 358 8.26 -24.39 3.93
CA ASN A 358 7.52 -24.09 2.72
C ASN A 358 6.06 -23.84 3.02
N GLN A 359 5.47 -22.95 2.24
CA GLN A 359 4.06 -22.65 2.33
C GLN A 359 3.43 -22.69 0.94
N TYR A 360 2.28 -23.32 0.85
CA TYR A 360 1.48 -23.41 -0.37
C TYR A 360 0.16 -22.69 -0.14
N LEU A 361 -0.23 -21.89 -1.11
CA LEU A 361 -1.49 -21.16 -1.09
C LEU A 361 -2.27 -21.43 -2.37
N LEU A 362 -3.53 -21.76 -2.24
CA LEU A 362 -4.52 -21.67 -3.31
C LEU A 362 -5.57 -20.64 -2.90
N ASN A 363 -5.80 -19.68 -3.78
CA ASN A 363 -6.79 -18.62 -3.58
C ASN A 363 -7.70 -18.56 -4.81
N MET A 364 -9.00 -18.58 -4.59
CA MET A 364 -10.01 -18.40 -5.63
C MET A 364 -11.03 -17.39 -5.13
N GLY A 365 -11.34 -16.38 -5.93
CA GLY A 365 -12.19 -15.33 -5.45
C GLY A 365 -12.85 -14.49 -6.52
N LEU A 366 -13.53 -13.48 -6.03
CA LEU A 366 -14.30 -12.52 -6.81
C LEU A 366 -13.96 -11.11 -6.34
N SER A 367 -13.68 -10.24 -7.30
CA SER A 367 -13.57 -8.80 -7.08
C SER A 367 -14.66 -8.09 -7.85
N ALA A 368 -15.29 -7.10 -7.23
CA ALA A 368 -16.34 -6.32 -7.85
C ALA A 368 -16.19 -4.83 -7.50
N ARG A 369 -16.55 -3.97 -8.47
CA ARG A 369 -16.59 -2.51 -8.33
C ARG A 369 -17.96 -2.02 -8.82
N PHE A 370 -18.67 -1.23 -8.00
CA PHE A 370 -19.99 -0.71 -8.28
C PHE A 370 -20.04 0.81 -8.19
#